data_c177148d884cdf018e5e24577ea125cb
#
_entry.id   c177148d884cdf018e5e24577ea125cb
#
_cell.length_a   1.000
_cell.length_b   1.000
_cell.length_c   1.000
_cell.angle_alpha   90.00
_cell.angle_beta   90.00
_cell.angle_gamma   90.00
#
_symmetry.space_group_name_H-M   'P 1'
#
loop_
_entity.id
_entity.type
_entity.pdbx_description
1 polymer ?
#
loop_
_entity_poly.entity_id
_entity_poly.type
_entity_poly.pdbx_seq_one_letter_code
_entity_poly.pdbx_strand_id
1 'polypeptide(L)'
;MNVYEKNTVEFVTVGVEFCAFVEKASEKSFDTFVPVLQKLLPFLYLKAAMVEKPMPLGEDELGTFVTEVDYETIRVAMSNILEEKDDFYNGEESTSISECVADVYQDIKDCISNYKTGQEDVMNDAIERCIDNFQTYWGT
;
A
#
# COMPACT_ATOMS: atom_id res chain seq x y z
N MET A 1 -16.22 -15.69 -0.18
CA MET A 1 -16.05 -14.43 -0.92
C MET A 1 -15.48 -14.69 -2.32
N ASN A 2 -15.90 -13.88 -3.26
CA ASN A 2 -15.37 -13.95 -4.61
C ASN A 2 -14.18 -12.98 -4.76
N VAL A 3 -12.96 -13.52 -4.87
CA VAL A 3 -11.74 -12.71 -5.01
C VAL A 3 -11.68 -11.96 -6.34
N TYR A 4 -12.57 -12.27 -7.27
CA TYR A 4 -12.69 -11.59 -8.55
C TYR A 4 -13.86 -10.59 -8.59
N GLU A 5 -14.44 -10.27 -7.43
CA GLU A 5 -15.46 -9.24 -7.35
C GLU A 5 -14.92 -7.89 -7.86
N LYS A 6 -15.79 -7.10 -8.49
CA LYS A 6 -15.43 -5.85 -9.12
C LYS A 6 -14.63 -4.91 -8.21
N ASN A 7 -15.10 -4.68 -6.98
CA ASN A 7 -14.44 -3.77 -6.06
C ASN A 7 -13.05 -4.28 -5.64
N THR A 8 -12.91 -5.59 -5.46
CA THR A 8 -11.62 -6.20 -5.15
C THR A 8 -10.64 -6.07 -6.30
N VAL A 9 -11.08 -6.36 -7.53
CA VAL A 9 -10.24 -6.24 -8.73
C VAL A 9 -9.82 -4.78 -8.96
N GLU A 10 -10.74 -3.84 -8.78
CA GLU A 10 -10.43 -2.42 -8.91
C GLU A 10 -9.41 -1.95 -7.86
N PHE A 11 -9.56 -2.39 -6.61
CA PHE A 11 -8.60 -2.09 -5.56
C PHE A 11 -7.21 -2.63 -5.91
N VAL A 12 -7.12 -3.89 -6.31
CA VAL A 12 -5.85 -4.52 -6.70
C VAL A 12 -5.21 -3.77 -7.88
N THR A 13 -6.02 -3.38 -8.86
CA THR A 13 -5.54 -2.64 -10.02
C THR A 13 -4.92 -1.29 -9.62
N VAL A 14 -5.59 -0.53 -8.77
CA VAL A 14 -5.07 0.74 -8.26
C VAL A 14 -3.82 0.50 -7.41
N GLY A 15 -3.82 -0.58 -6.63
CA GLY A 15 -2.65 -0.98 -5.83
C GLY A 15 -1.42 -1.24 -6.69
N VAL A 16 -1.59 -1.93 -7.83
CA VAL A 16 -0.51 -2.16 -8.78
C VAL A 16 0.06 -0.84 -9.29
N GLU A 17 -0.82 0.09 -9.67
CA GLU A 17 -0.41 1.42 -10.15
C GLU A 17 0.32 2.21 -9.06
N PHE A 18 -0.18 2.18 -7.84
CA PHE A 18 0.45 2.85 -6.71
C PHE A 18 1.87 2.31 -6.46
N CYS A 19 2.02 1.00 -6.40
CA CYS A 19 3.33 0.39 -6.17
C CYS A 19 4.31 0.71 -7.29
N ALA A 20 3.87 0.62 -8.54
CA ALA A 20 4.72 0.94 -9.70
C ALA A 20 5.16 2.41 -9.67
N PHE A 21 4.26 3.31 -9.29
CA PHE A 21 4.56 4.75 -9.19
C PHE A 21 5.59 5.02 -8.10
N VAL A 22 5.38 4.46 -6.91
CA VAL A 22 6.28 4.66 -5.76
C VAL A 22 7.65 4.04 -6.00
N GLU A 23 7.70 2.89 -6.67
CA GLU A 23 8.96 2.21 -7.01
C GLU A 23 9.86 3.05 -7.92
N LYS A 24 9.30 4.01 -8.64
CA LYS A 24 10.04 4.93 -9.51
C LYS A 24 10.31 6.29 -8.87
N ALA A 25 10.07 6.42 -7.57
CA ALA A 25 10.21 7.70 -6.86
C ALA A 25 11.60 8.31 -7.00
N SER A 26 12.66 7.50 -6.98
CA SER A 26 14.05 7.98 -7.10
C SER A 26 14.34 8.68 -8.43
N GLU A 27 13.51 8.45 -9.46
CA GLU A 27 13.66 9.05 -10.78
C GLU A 27 12.88 10.36 -10.94
N LYS A 28 12.16 10.78 -9.88
CA LYS A 28 11.21 11.89 -9.95
C LYS A 28 11.66 13.05 -9.06
N SER A 29 11.25 14.26 -9.45
CA SER A 29 11.39 15.46 -8.63
C SER A 29 10.13 15.69 -7.79
N PHE A 30 10.23 16.54 -6.77
CA PHE A 30 9.09 16.94 -5.95
C PHE A 30 7.92 17.42 -6.79
N ASP A 31 8.18 18.34 -7.73
CA ASP A 31 7.12 18.95 -8.55
C ASP A 31 6.41 17.97 -9.48
N THR A 32 7.08 16.88 -9.83
CA THR A 32 6.52 15.84 -10.69
C THR A 32 5.82 14.77 -9.88
N PHE A 33 6.41 14.39 -8.75
CA PHE A 33 5.96 13.24 -7.96
C PHE A 33 4.79 13.57 -7.03
N VAL A 34 4.91 14.66 -6.25
CA VAL A 34 3.95 14.96 -5.19
C VAL A 34 2.54 15.22 -5.72
N PRO A 35 2.33 16.00 -6.80
CA PRO A 35 0.97 16.21 -7.32
C PRO A 35 0.26 14.93 -7.72
N VAL A 36 0.99 13.95 -8.28
CA VAL A 36 0.41 12.65 -8.62
C VAL A 36 0.10 11.84 -7.38
N LEU A 37 1.02 11.82 -6.41
CA LEU A 37 0.81 11.11 -5.14
C LEU A 37 -0.41 11.63 -4.40
N GLN A 38 -0.62 12.95 -4.41
CA GLN A 38 -1.76 13.60 -3.77
C GLN A 38 -3.11 13.19 -4.37
N LYS A 39 -3.12 12.72 -5.61
CA LYS A 39 -4.32 12.18 -6.26
C LYS A 39 -4.43 10.67 -6.08
N LEU A 40 -3.29 9.99 -6.15
CA LEU A 40 -3.24 8.53 -6.13
C LEU A 40 -3.56 7.96 -4.74
N LEU A 41 -3.06 8.60 -3.68
CA LEU A 41 -3.36 8.15 -2.31
C LEU A 41 -4.84 8.21 -1.95
N PRO A 42 -5.57 9.32 -2.18
CA PRO A 42 -7.01 9.34 -1.95
C PRO A 42 -7.77 8.34 -2.81
N PHE A 43 -7.31 8.11 -4.03
CA PHE A 43 -7.94 7.13 -4.92
C PHE A 43 -7.75 5.71 -4.39
N LEU A 44 -6.54 5.38 -3.94
CA LEU A 44 -6.26 4.09 -3.31
C LEU A 44 -7.12 3.92 -2.05
N TYR A 45 -7.22 4.96 -1.22
CA TYR A 45 -8.06 4.96 -0.02
C TYR A 45 -9.51 4.65 -0.37
N LEU A 46 -10.06 5.35 -1.35
CA LEU A 46 -11.45 5.15 -1.78
C LEU A 46 -11.68 3.70 -2.23
N LYS A 47 -10.77 3.16 -3.03
CA LYS A 47 -10.90 1.78 -3.51
C LYS A 47 -10.79 0.77 -2.38
N ALA A 48 -9.88 0.98 -1.43
CA ALA A 48 -9.77 0.12 -0.25
C ALA A 48 -11.05 0.17 0.59
N ALA A 49 -11.63 1.34 0.77
CA ALA A 49 -12.86 1.53 1.55
C ALA A 49 -14.06 0.82 0.92
N MET A 50 -14.04 0.60 -0.39
CA MET A 50 -15.13 -0.06 -1.12
C MET A 50 -15.04 -1.59 -1.09
N VAL A 51 -13.90 -2.14 -0.68
CA VAL A 51 -13.74 -3.60 -0.61
C VAL A 51 -14.44 -4.13 0.64
N GLU A 52 -15.29 -5.13 0.45
CA GLU A 52 -15.89 -5.86 1.57
C GLU A 52 -14.86 -6.85 2.10
N LYS A 53 -14.47 -6.70 3.38
CA LYS A 53 -13.46 -7.55 3.99
C LYS A 53 -13.96 -8.98 4.08
N PRO A 54 -13.26 -9.96 3.46
CA PRO A 54 -13.69 -11.35 3.52
C PRO A 54 -13.37 -11.98 4.87
N MET A 55 -13.95 -13.15 5.12
CA MET A 55 -13.55 -13.96 6.26
C MET A 55 -12.22 -14.65 5.95
N PRO A 56 -11.28 -14.69 6.91
CA PRO A 56 -10.03 -15.40 6.68
C PRO A 56 -10.26 -16.90 6.61
N LEU A 57 -9.57 -17.56 5.69
CA LEU A 57 -9.63 -19.02 5.56
C LEU A 57 -8.57 -19.69 6.42
N GLY A 58 -7.41 -19.03 6.59
CA GLY A 58 -6.38 -19.44 7.55
C GLY A 58 -5.64 -20.72 7.19
N GLU A 59 -5.83 -21.23 5.99
CA GLU A 59 -5.27 -22.53 5.59
C GLU A 59 -3.84 -22.43 5.09
N ASP A 60 -3.45 -21.28 4.52
CA ASP A 60 -2.13 -21.05 3.92
C ASP A 60 -1.44 -19.87 4.56
N GLU A 61 -0.12 -19.94 4.65
CA GLU A 61 0.68 -18.79 5.08
C GLU A 61 0.84 -17.81 3.93
N LEU A 62 0.69 -16.53 4.25
CA LEU A 62 0.93 -15.46 3.28
C LEU A 62 2.42 -15.20 3.16
N GLY A 63 2.90 -15.06 1.92
CA GLY A 63 4.27 -14.68 1.66
C GLY A 63 4.54 -13.22 2.04
N THR A 64 5.77 -12.97 2.48
CA THR A 64 6.29 -11.63 2.70
C THR A 64 7.25 -11.31 1.56
N PHE A 65 6.90 -10.31 0.74
CA PHE A 65 7.64 -9.99 -0.48
C PHE A 65 8.48 -8.73 -0.34
N VAL A 66 8.06 -7.79 0.50
CA VAL A 66 8.82 -6.57 0.75
C VAL A 66 9.80 -6.85 1.87
N THR A 67 11.10 -6.82 1.54
CA THR A 67 12.17 -6.99 2.51
C THR A 67 12.45 -5.67 3.24
N GLU A 68 13.26 -5.72 4.31
CA GLU A 68 13.71 -4.50 4.99
C GLU A 68 14.47 -3.58 4.04
N VAL A 69 15.24 -4.15 3.11
CA VAL A 69 15.98 -3.38 2.10
C VAL A 69 15.00 -2.70 1.14
N ASP A 70 13.96 -3.41 0.70
CA ASP A 70 12.94 -2.83 -0.18
C ASP A 70 12.20 -1.69 0.52
N TYR A 71 11.81 -1.89 1.77
CA TYR A 71 11.15 -0.87 2.59
C TYR A 71 12.03 0.38 2.70
N GLU A 72 13.28 0.21 3.08
CA GLU A 72 14.22 1.32 3.24
C GLU A 72 14.50 2.04 1.92
N THR A 73 14.54 1.29 0.81
CA THR A 73 14.72 1.89 -0.51
C THR A 73 13.59 2.87 -0.84
N ILE A 74 12.35 2.47 -0.56
CA ILE A 74 11.18 3.32 -0.76
C ILE A 74 11.21 4.52 0.20
N ARG A 75 11.46 4.27 1.49
CA ARG A 75 11.50 5.31 2.50
C ARG A 75 12.56 6.38 2.16
N VAL A 76 13.75 5.94 1.81
CA VAL A 76 14.85 6.86 1.47
C VAL A 76 14.52 7.66 0.20
N ALA A 77 13.98 7.01 -0.83
CA ALA A 77 13.59 7.70 -2.06
C ALA A 77 12.54 8.78 -1.78
N MET A 78 11.54 8.48 -0.94
CA MET A 78 10.52 9.45 -0.53
C MET A 78 11.12 10.58 0.29
N SER A 79 11.99 10.26 1.25
CA SER A 79 12.66 11.25 2.09
C SER A 79 13.50 12.20 1.24
N ASN A 80 14.19 11.70 0.22
CA ASN A 80 15.00 12.52 -0.69
C ASN A 80 14.14 13.48 -1.53
N ILE A 81 12.93 13.06 -1.92
CA ILE A 81 12.00 13.92 -2.66
C ILE A 81 11.45 15.03 -1.76
N LEU A 82 11.02 14.67 -0.55
CA LEU A 82 10.30 15.57 0.35
C LEU A 82 11.25 16.48 1.14
N GLU A 83 12.46 16.02 1.42
CA GLU A 83 13.47 16.74 2.18
C GLU A 83 12.92 17.23 3.53
N GLU A 84 12.98 18.53 3.80
CA GLU A 84 12.51 19.13 5.05
C GLU A 84 10.99 19.03 5.25
N LYS A 85 10.24 18.78 4.18
CA LYS A 85 8.78 18.62 4.24
C LYS A 85 8.37 17.20 4.64
N ASP A 86 9.33 16.30 4.80
CA ASP A 86 9.05 14.90 5.15
C ASP A 86 8.48 14.75 6.56
N ASP A 87 8.93 15.58 7.49
CA ASP A 87 8.48 15.51 8.87
C ASP A 87 7.20 16.31 9.07
N PHE A 88 6.27 15.72 9.80
CA PHE A 88 5.07 16.43 10.23
C PHE A 88 4.71 16.07 11.66
N TYR A 89 3.96 16.95 12.29
CA TYR A 89 3.57 16.79 13.68
C TYR A 89 2.14 16.24 13.75
N ASN A 90 1.97 15.13 14.44
CA ASN A 90 0.65 14.53 14.67
C ASN A 90 0.44 14.38 16.17
N GLY A 91 -0.14 15.41 16.79
CA GLY A 91 -0.32 15.43 18.23
C GLY A 91 1.01 15.54 18.95
N GLU A 92 1.32 14.56 19.79
CA GLU A 92 2.57 14.52 20.57
C GLU A 92 3.71 13.79 19.82
N GLU A 93 3.39 13.17 18.66
CA GLU A 93 4.36 12.38 17.91
C GLU A 93 4.81 13.12 16.66
N SER A 94 6.13 13.13 16.47
CA SER A 94 6.73 13.50 15.20
C SER A 94 6.75 12.26 14.32
N THR A 95 6.25 12.38 13.09
CA THR A 95 6.24 11.27 12.14
C THR A 95 6.71 11.78 10.78
N SER A 96 7.14 10.87 9.90
CA SER A 96 7.58 11.21 8.56
C SER A 96 6.59 10.70 7.52
N ILE A 97 6.40 11.49 6.46
CA ILE A 97 5.56 11.10 5.32
C ILE A 97 6.20 9.90 4.62
N SER A 98 7.54 9.88 4.53
CA SER A 98 8.26 8.77 3.90
C SER A 98 7.99 7.44 4.57
N GLU A 99 7.96 7.38 5.91
CA GLU A 99 7.61 6.17 6.64
C GLU A 99 6.16 5.76 6.40
N CYS A 100 5.24 6.73 6.41
CA CYS A 100 3.83 6.45 6.15
C CYS A 100 3.62 5.85 4.74
N VAL A 101 4.26 6.42 3.73
CA VAL A 101 4.17 5.92 2.36
C VAL A 101 4.80 4.53 2.25
N ALA A 102 5.96 4.32 2.89
CA ALA A 102 6.61 3.01 2.89
C ALA A 102 5.75 1.95 3.57
N ASP A 103 5.06 2.30 4.66
CA ASP A 103 4.14 1.39 5.35
C ASP A 103 2.98 0.97 4.45
N VAL A 104 2.36 1.93 3.77
CA VAL A 104 1.28 1.64 2.81
C VAL A 104 1.81 0.79 1.66
N TYR A 105 2.97 1.14 1.14
CA TYR A 105 3.60 0.37 0.06
C TYR A 105 3.83 -1.09 0.46
N GLN A 106 4.36 -1.33 1.66
CA GLN A 106 4.61 -2.69 2.14
C GLN A 106 3.32 -3.51 2.16
N ASP A 107 2.25 -2.97 2.74
CA ASP A 107 0.98 -3.67 2.83
C ASP A 107 0.38 -3.95 1.46
N ILE A 108 0.36 -2.95 0.58
CA ILE A 108 -0.21 -3.09 -0.76
C ILE A 108 0.63 -4.04 -1.61
N LYS A 109 1.96 -3.91 -1.58
CA LYS A 109 2.85 -4.76 -2.39
C LYS A 109 2.77 -6.23 -1.97
N ASP A 110 2.76 -6.50 -0.67
CA ASP A 110 2.62 -7.87 -0.16
C ASP A 110 1.25 -8.43 -0.54
N CYS A 111 0.19 -7.64 -0.45
CA CYS A 111 -1.15 -8.04 -0.86
C CYS A 111 -1.21 -8.41 -2.33
N ILE A 112 -0.70 -7.54 -3.20
CA ILE A 112 -0.71 -7.75 -4.65
C ILE A 112 0.11 -8.99 -5.01
N SER A 113 1.27 -9.16 -4.39
CA SER A 113 2.18 -10.27 -4.68
C SER A 113 1.53 -11.61 -4.30
N ASN A 114 0.83 -11.67 -3.18
CA ASN A 114 0.08 -12.85 -2.80
C ASN A 114 -1.14 -13.07 -3.71
N TYR A 115 -1.84 -11.99 -4.09
CA TYR A 115 -2.98 -12.07 -5.00
C TYR A 115 -2.58 -12.64 -6.37
N LYS A 116 -1.41 -12.26 -6.86
CA LYS A 116 -0.87 -12.74 -8.15
C LYS A 116 -0.56 -14.23 -8.19
N THR A 117 -0.52 -14.91 -7.05
CA THR A 117 -0.28 -16.37 -7.04
C THR A 117 -1.38 -17.14 -7.76
N GLY A 118 -2.58 -16.56 -7.85
CA GLY A 118 -3.72 -17.20 -8.48
C GLY A 118 -4.39 -18.28 -7.64
N GLN A 119 -3.90 -18.53 -6.43
CA GLN A 119 -4.52 -19.48 -5.50
C GLN A 119 -5.60 -18.77 -4.70
N GLU A 120 -6.85 -19.17 -4.88
CA GLU A 120 -7.99 -18.42 -4.31
C GLU A 120 -7.93 -18.28 -2.79
N ASP A 121 -7.46 -19.29 -2.07
CA ASP A 121 -7.33 -19.22 -0.62
C ASP A 121 -6.30 -18.17 -0.20
N VAL A 122 -5.16 -18.13 -0.87
CA VAL A 122 -4.10 -17.14 -0.65
C VAL A 122 -4.60 -15.74 -1.02
N MET A 123 -5.28 -15.61 -2.16
CA MET A 123 -5.85 -14.34 -2.61
C MET A 123 -6.85 -13.80 -1.59
N ASN A 124 -7.75 -14.65 -1.11
CA ASN A 124 -8.74 -14.27 -0.11
C ASN A 124 -8.09 -13.75 1.17
N ASP A 125 -7.13 -14.48 1.70
CA ASP A 125 -6.48 -14.12 2.96
C ASP A 125 -5.57 -12.89 2.80
N ALA A 126 -4.97 -12.70 1.62
CA ALA A 126 -4.21 -11.49 1.31
C ALA A 126 -5.11 -10.25 1.33
N ILE A 127 -6.29 -10.34 0.71
CA ILE A 127 -7.26 -9.24 0.71
C ILE A 127 -7.76 -8.98 2.14
N GLU A 128 -8.11 -10.04 2.89
CA GLU A 128 -8.55 -9.90 4.27
C GLU A 128 -7.52 -9.15 5.12
N ARG A 129 -6.26 -9.59 5.06
CA ARG A 129 -5.18 -8.96 5.83
C ARG A 129 -4.94 -7.52 5.41
N CYS A 130 -4.94 -7.25 4.11
CA CYS A 130 -4.71 -5.91 3.60
C CYS A 130 -5.81 -4.94 4.03
N ILE A 131 -7.07 -5.35 3.94
CA ILE A 131 -8.19 -4.52 4.37
C ILE A 131 -8.23 -4.38 5.89
N ASP A 132 -7.87 -5.41 6.63
CA ASP A 132 -7.74 -5.32 8.08
C ASP A 132 -6.67 -4.27 8.47
N ASN A 133 -5.52 -4.30 7.82
CA ASN A 133 -4.46 -3.30 8.04
C ASN A 133 -4.92 -1.89 7.63
N PHE A 134 -5.67 -1.78 6.55
CA PHE A 134 -6.26 -0.50 6.14
C PHE A 134 -7.19 0.04 7.23
N GLN A 135 -8.11 -0.78 7.75
CA GLN A 135 -9.06 -0.35 8.77
C GLN A 135 -8.41 -0.04 10.11
N THR A 136 -7.33 -0.75 10.45
CA THR A 136 -6.67 -0.64 11.75
C THR A 136 -5.56 0.42 11.77
N TYR A 137 -4.82 0.56 10.67
CA TYR A 137 -3.60 1.36 10.64
C TYR A 137 -3.65 2.47 9.61
N TRP A 138 -3.38 2.17 8.35
CA TRP A 138 -3.08 3.23 7.38
C TRP A 138 -4.30 3.95 6.82
N GLY A 139 -5.49 3.43 7.01
CA GLY A 139 -6.73 4.10 6.61
C GLY A 139 -7.37 4.94 7.70
N THR A 140 -6.77 4.99 8.89
CA THR A 140 -7.34 5.76 10.03
C THR A 140 -6.92 7.23 10.06
#